data_e048429f09f45aa675711b09c5912168
#
_entry.id   e048429f09f45aa675711b09c5912168
#
_cell.length_a   1.000
_cell.length_b   1.000
_cell.length_c   1.000
_cell.angle_alpha   90.00
_cell.angle_beta   90.00
_cell.angle_gamma   90.00
#
_symmetry.space_group_name_H-M   'P 1'
#
loop_
_entity.id
_entity.type
_entity.pdbx_description
1 polymer ?
#
loop_
_entity_poly.entity_id
_entity_poly.type
_entity_poly.pdbx_seq_one_letter_code
_entity_poly.pdbx_strand_id
1 'polypeptide(L)'
;FFRKLHAAWSLKLACFTEEVFVDELENDEAGLADTYMDDNAIATAARPGTSFARPITSGKGPSPAVRPRSSTGRPLSGMARPETRLKTGTMEQALRTSRTSRTARAVSSSTARQVRLGTASMIAQQDGPFVNLGRLNVEKYASDSQVNRYLFEYVFMHEGDMRTAHQIAAVATKTVEYKDWYWKNALGKCYYRLGMLREAEKQFVSSLKNYKMVETYAYLAKVYTRLDQPLTALDHLKNGLQVFPNDVTLLTFAARIHEQLGELDSSANYYKQILKQEAGNIEAIACMGTNYFYTDQPEVALKYYRRILQMGVNKPELFMNIGLCCFYCQQLDLALACIDQALAVATDDVNADLWYNAAHIMLANCNSKMAQRCLRLALAANPDHAESLCNLGVLKMHEGQFIQAKNLFNSAATKGPHLFEAHYNLALLASKMGFYEESLRSVKASLELFPEHVYSLLLKRKLEKYFTVL
;
A
#
# COMPACT_ATOMS: atom_id res chain seq x y z
N PHE A 1 38.66 9.31 -29.97
CA PHE A 1 37.87 8.10 -30.26
C PHE A 1 37.28 7.50 -28.97
N PHE A 2 38.09 7.22 -27.95
CA PHE A 2 37.65 6.62 -26.67
C PHE A 2 36.58 7.47 -25.94
N ARG A 3 36.74 8.81 -25.85
CA ARG A 3 35.73 9.67 -25.21
C ARG A 3 34.37 9.65 -25.89
N LYS A 4 34.32 9.62 -27.23
CA LYS A 4 33.05 9.48 -27.98
C LYS A 4 32.39 8.13 -27.74
N LEU A 5 33.17 7.12 -27.52
CA LEU A 5 32.73 5.77 -27.26
C LEU A 5 32.11 5.62 -25.83
N HIS A 6 32.74 6.26 -24.82
CA HIS A 6 32.19 6.33 -23.47
C HIS A 6 30.87 7.10 -23.42
N ALA A 7 30.78 8.22 -24.16
CA ALA A 7 29.54 8.99 -24.25
C ALA A 7 28.39 8.18 -24.90
N ALA A 8 28.66 7.47 -25.98
CA ALA A 8 27.65 6.62 -26.62
C ALA A 8 27.21 5.47 -25.72
N TRP A 9 28.11 4.92 -24.95
CA TRP A 9 27.83 3.85 -24.01
C TRP A 9 27.03 4.34 -22.79
N SER A 10 27.40 5.49 -22.24
CA SER A 10 26.65 6.16 -21.16
C SER A 10 25.23 6.52 -21.61
N LEU A 11 25.07 7.01 -22.84
CA LEU A 11 23.74 7.28 -23.40
C LEU A 11 22.90 6.01 -23.53
N LYS A 12 23.51 4.90 -23.93
CA LYS A 12 22.80 3.62 -24.02
C LYS A 12 22.37 3.08 -22.66
N LEU A 13 23.21 3.22 -21.63
CA LEU A 13 22.85 2.91 -20.25
C LEU A 13 21.66 3.76 -19.80
N ALA A 14 21.71 5.07 -20.03
CA ALA A 14 20.62 5.99 -19.70
C ALA A 14 19.32 5.60 -20.40
N CYS A 15 19.36 5.24 -21.70
CA CYS A 15 18.19 4.77 -22.42
C CYS A 15 17.58 3.50 -21.80
N PHE A 16 18.41 2.54 -21.37
CA PHE A 16 17.91 1.34 -20.69
C PHE A 16 17.36 1.65 -19.30
N THR A 17 17.92 2.62 -18.61
CA THR A 17 17.42 3.08 -17.30
C THR A 17 16.06 3.73 -17.47
N GLU A 18 15.92 4.68 -18.39
CA GLU A 18 14.66 5.37 -18.68
C GLU A 18 13.56 4.41 -19.17
N GLU A 19 13.93 3.34 -19.88
CA GLU A 19 12.98 2.33 -20.34
C GLU A 19 12.32 1.55 -19.19
N VAL A 20 12.98 1.48 -18.03
CA VAL A 20 12.53 0.78 -16.83
C VAL A 20 12.26 1.76 -15.69
N PHE A 21 12.45 3.06 -15.94
CA PHE A 21 12.26 4.08 -14.93
C PHE A 21 10.82 4.05 -14.39
N VAL A 22 10.74 3.87 -13.10
CA VAL A 22 9.52 4.01 -12.31
C VAL A 22 9.86 5.02 -11.23
N ASP A 23 8.98 5.98 -10.98
CA ASP A 23 9.23 6.94 -9.92
C ASP A 23 9.34 6.23 -8.58
N GLU A 24 10.57 6.08 -8.09
CA GLU A 24 10.85 5.42 -6.82
C GLU A 24 10.26 6.14 -5.62
N LEU A 25 10.00 7.44 -5.74
CA LEU A 25 9.40 8.22 -4.67
C LEU A 25 7.93 7.86 -4.52
N GLU A 26 7.25 7.53 -5.60
CA GLU A 26 5.84 7.15 -5.60
C GLU A 26 5.63 5.66 -5.38
N ASN A 27 6.58 4.82 -5.76
CA ASN A 27 6.48 3.39 -5.54
C ASN A 27 7.00 2.98 -4.17
N ASP A 28 6.12 2.38 -3.38
CA ASP A 28 6.48 1.61 -2.19
C ASP A 28 6.91 0.19 -2.60
N GLU A 29 7.96 0.08 -3.42
CA GLU A 29 8.52 -1.24 -3.67
C GLU A 29 9.04 -1.82 -2.35
N ALA A 30 8.55 -3.00 -2.03
CA ALA A 30 9.06 -3.79 -0.91
C ALA A 30 10.57 -3.97 -1.08
N GLY A 31 11.34 -3.62 -0.07
CA GLY A 31 12.78 -3.86 -0.08
C GLY A 31 13.07 -5.35 -0.11
N LEU A 32 14.28 -5.73 -0.52
CA LEU A 32 14.71 -7.14 -0.46
C LEU A 32 14.53 -7.74 0.94
N ALA A 33 14.63 -6.93 1.99
CA ALA A 33 14.35 -7.35 3.36
C ALA A 33 12.89 -7.76 3.58
N ASP A 34 11.95 -7.06 2.94
CA ASP A 34 10.52 -7.39 3.06
C ASP A 34 10.17 -8.70 2.32
N THR A 35 10.98 -9.07 1.31
CA THR A 35 10.82 -10.34 0.58
C THR A 35 11.41 -11.54 1.36
N TYR A 36 12.33 -11.29 2.29
CA TYR A 36 12.99 -12.31 3.12
C TYR A 36 12.60 -12.26 4.59
N MET A 37 11.83 -11.25 5.01
CA MET A 37 11.24 -11.24 6.34
C MET A 37 10.15 -12.30 6.41
N ASP A 38 10.19 -13.06 7.49
CA ASP A 38 9.19 -14.07 7.81
C ASP A 38 7.79 -13.43 7.76
N ASP A 39 6.86 -14.01 7.00
CA ASP A 39 5.47 -13.52 6.89
C ASP A 39 4.82 -13.29 8.26
N ASN A 40 5.27 -14.00 9.29
CA ASN A 40 4.85 -13.80 10.67
C ASN A 40 5.36 -12.49 11.30
N ALA A 41 6.49 -11.96 10.88
CA ALA A 41 6.99 -10.66 11.36
C ALA A 41 6.27 -9.48 10.69
N ILE A 42 5.77 -9.67 9.47
CA ILE A 42 4.98 -8.67 8.72
C ILE A 42 3.52 -8.67 9.21
N ALA A 43 3.01 -9.81 9.69
CA ALA A 43 1.63 -9.95 10.18
C ALA A 43 1.34 -9.13 11.44
N THR A 44 2.37 -8.73 12.20
CA THR A 44 2.24 -7.89 13.40
C THR A 44 2.32 -6.39 13.10
N ALA A 45 2.81 -5.99 11.93
CA ALA A 45 2.76 -4.62 11.50
C ALA A 45 1.35 -4.32 10.99
N ALA A 46 0.62 -3.45 11.68
CA ALA A 46 -0.66 -2.94 11.21
C ALA A 46 -0.47 -2.42 9.78
N ARG A 47 -1.16 -3.02 8.82
CA ARG A 47 -1.12 -2.56 7.43
C ARG A 47 -1.47 -1.09 7.41
N PRO A 48 -0.76 -0.23 6.67
CA PRO A 48 -1.12 1.17 6.56
C PRO A 48 -2.59 1.28 6.12
N GLY A 49 -3.42 1.92 6.95
CA GLY A 49 -4.86 2.01 6.74
C GLY A 49 -5.72 1.09 7.62
N THR A 50 -5.15 0.12 8.33
CA THR A 50 -5.81 -0.48 9.48
C THR A 50 -5.52 0.40 10.69
N SER A 51 -6.25 1.49 10.81
CA SER A 51 -6.28 2.24 12.05
C SER A 51 -7.05 1.41 13.07
N PHE A 52 -6.41 1.01 14.16
CA PHE A 52 -7.09 0.47 15.33
C PHE A 52 -8.00 1.53 15.97
N ALA A 53 -7.69 2.80 15.80
CA ALA A 53 -8.58 3.89 16.12
C ALA A 53 -9.44 4.17 14.88
N ARG A 54 -10.65 3.59 14.83
CA ARG A 54 -11.66 4.11 13.93
C ARG A 54 -11.88 5.57 14.23
N PRO A 55 -11.95 6.45 13.23
CA PRO A 55 -12.52 7.75 13.49
C PRO A 55 -13.90 7.52 14.12
N ILE A 56 -14.07 8.01 15.33
CA ILE A 56 -15.35 7.98 16.03
C ILE A 56 -16.26 8.86 15.17
N THR A 57 -17.02 8.21 14.29
CA THR A 57 -18.10 8.90 13.61
C THR A 57 -19.09 9.24 14.70
N SER A 58 -19.21 10.55 15.00
CA SER A 58 -20.26 11.09 15.85
C SER A 58 -21.57 10.40 15.47
N GLY A 59 -22.29 9.86 16.47
CA GLY A 59 -23.35 8.86 16.34
C GLY A 59 -24.62 9.26 15.59
N LYS A 60 -24.52 9.95 14.47
CA LYS A 60 -25.63 10.31 13.57
C LYS A 60 -25.58 9.64 12.20
N GLY A 61 -24.66 8.71 11.95
CA GLY A 61 -24.60 7.95 10.70
C GLY A 61 -25.34 6.62 10.76
N PRO A 62 -25.65 5.98 9.62
CA PRO A 62 -26.24 4.65 9.58
C PRO A 62 -25.38 3.67 10.41
N SER A 63 -26.06 2.71 11.04
CA SER A 63 -25.44 1.72 11.93
C SER A 63 -24.15 1.17 11.35
N PRO A 64 -23.07 1.01 12.15
CA PRO A 64 -21.81 0.42 11.69
C PRO A 64 -21.98 -0.93 10.97
N ALA A 65 -23.04 -1.67 11.27
CA ALA A 65 -23.39 -2.93 10.62
C ALA A 65 -23.85 -2.78 9.16
N VAL A 66 -24.20 -1.58 8.73
CA VAL A 66 -24.75 -1.29 7.39
C VAL A 66 -23.71 -0.63 6.48
N ARG A 67 -22.65 -0.06 7.03
CA ARG A 67 -21.60 0.54 6.19
C ARG A 67 -20.75 -0.53 5.54
N PRO A 68 -20.75 -0.61 4.21
CA PRO A 68 -19.82 -1.50 3.51
C PRO A 68 -18.37 -1.12 3.85
N ARG A 69 -17.56 -2.11 4.13
CA ARG A 69 -16.16 -1.93 4.49
C ARG A 69 -15.29 -2.80 3.61
N SER A 70 -14.15 -2.27 3.22
CA SER A 70 -13.04 -3.09 2.77
C SER A 70 -12.41 -3.83 3.96
N SER A 71 -11.53 -4.79 3.70
CA SER A 71 -10.71 -5.46 4.71
C SER A 71 -9.96 -4.48 5.63
N THR A 72 -9.77 -3.24 5.21
CA THR A 72 -9.17 -2.15 5.97
C THR A 72 -10.19 -1.27 6.71
N GLY A 73 -11.50 -1.61 6.67
CA GLY A 73 -12.56 -0.82 7.27
C GLY A 73 -12.94 0.46 6.54
N ARG A 74 -12.40 0.70 5.35
CA ARG A 74 -12.65 1.87 4.48
C ARG A 74 -13.34 1.43 3.18
N PRO A 75 -14.06 2.34 2.47
CA PRO A 75 -14.41 2.08 1.08
C PRO A 75 -13.16 1.79 0.26
N LEU A 76 -13.31 1.03 -0.81
CA LEU A 76 -12.21 0.67 -1.72
C LEU A 76 -11.52 1.86 -2.43
N SER A 77 -11.82 3.09 -2.00
CA SER A 77 -11.22 4.31 -2.51
C SER A 77 -9.71 4.41 -2.36
N GLY A 78 -9.13 3.68 -1.39
CA GLY A 78 -7.67 3.63 -1.22
C GLY A 78 -6.93 3.10 -2.45
N MET A 79 -7.66 2.38 -3.33
CA MET A 79 -7.10 1.84 -4.56
C MET A 79 -7.35 2.73 -5.79
N ALA A 80 -8.18 3.75 -5.67
CA ALA A 80 -8.27 4.82 -6.69
C ALA A 80 -7.07 5.79 -6.62
N ARG A 81 -6.13 5.57 -5.71
CA ARG A 81 -4.82 6.22 -5.71
C ARG A 81 -4.02 5.75 -6.92
N PRO A 82 -3.24 6.62 -7.57
CA PRO A 82 -2.26 6.14 -8.53
C PRO A 82 -1.41 5.07 -7.86
N GLU A 83 -1.10 4.04 -8.58
CA GLU A 83 -0.58 2.72 -8.16
C GLU A 83 0.62 2.68 -7.20
N THR A 84 0.81 3.68 -6.37
CA THR A 84 1.81 3.70 -5.30
C THR A 84 1.59 2.62 -4.25
N ARG A 85 0.34 2.09 -4.18
CA ARG A 85 -0.01 0.93 -3.35
C ARG A 85 -0.61 -0.22 -4.15
N LEU A 86 -0.61 -0.14 -5.46
CA LEU A 86 -0.87 -1.35 -6.22
C LEU A 86 0.13 -2.37 -5.77
N LYS A 87 -0.44 -3.47 -5.30
CA LYS A 87 0.27 -4.71 -5.16
C LYS A 87 1.40 -4.69 -6.16
N THR A 88 2.58 -4.40 -5.67
CA THR A 88 3.85 -4.41 -6.38
C THR A 88 3.98 -5.62 -7.30
N GLY A 89 3.14 -6.65 -7.09
CA GLY A 89 3.07 -7.83 -7.92
C GLY A 89 2.68 -7.58 -9.37
N THR A 90 1.71 -6.73 -9.69
CA THR A 90 1.24 -6.62 -11.08
C THR A 90 2.13 -5.74 -11.93
N MET A 91 2.63 -4.64 -11.39
CA MET A 91 3.55 -3.79 -12.14
C MET A 91 4.97 -4.33 -12.10
N GLU A 92 5.37 -4.91 -10.97
CA GLU A 92 6.61 -5.66 -10.86
C GLU A 92 6.58 -6.95 -11.67
N GLN A 93 5.44 -7.66 -11.77
CA GLN A 93 5.29 -8.76 -12.74
C GLN A 93 5.29 -8.25 -14.18
N ALA A 94 4.69 -7.11 -14.48
CA ALA A 94 4.77 -6.51 -15.81
C ALA A 94 6.19 -6.04 -16.13
N LEU A 95 6.90 -5.48 -15.15
CA LEU A 95 8.31 -5.14 -15.29
C LEU A 95 9.21 -6.38 -15.33
N ARG A 96 8.94 -7.43 -14.54
CA ARG A 96 9.64 -8.72 -14.59
C ARG A 96 9.35 -9.46 -15.88
N THR A 97 8.11 -9.49 -16.38
CA THR A 97 7.79 -10.08 -17.69
C THR A 97 8.37 -9.25 -18.83
N SER A 98 8.44 -7.93 -18.72
CA SER A 98 9.15 -7.11 -19.71
C SER A 98 10.67 -7.33 -19.66
N ARG A 99 11.24 -7.53 -18.45
CA ARG A 99 12.66 -7.93 -18.30
C ARG A 99 12.93 -9.29 -18.92
N THR A 100 12.12 -10.31 -18.61
CA THR A 100 12.28 -11.64 -19.20
C THR A 100 12.01 -11.66 -20.69
N SER A 101 11.05 -10.89 -21.20
CA SER A 101 10.81 -10.79 -22.64
C SER A 101 11.90 -10.00 -23.37
N ARG A 102 12.61 -9.10 -22.70
CA ARG A 102 13.74 -8.35 -23.27
C ARG A 102 15.04 -9.13 -23.23
N THR A 103 15.28 -9.92 -22.20
CA THR A 103 16.39 -10.88 -22.18
C THR A 103 16.21 -11.98 -23.21
N ALA A 104 14.96 -12.30 -23.60
CA ALA A 104 14.66 -13.26 -24.66
C ALA A 104 14.70 -12.65 -26.08
N ARG A 105 14.78 -11.32 -26.25
CA ARG A 105 15.02 -10.71 -27.56
C ARG A 105 16.50 -10.84 -27.91
N ALA A 106 16.79 -11.71 -28.84
CA ALA A 106 18.11 -11.83 -29.45
C ALA A 106 18.60 -10.44 -29.90
N VAL A 107 19.59 -9.91 -29.20
CA VAL A 107 20.34 -8.75 -29.70
C VAL A 107 20.97 -9.16 -30.99
N SER A 108 20.64 -8.47 -32.10
CA SER A 108 21.18 -8.85 -33.42
C SER A 108 22.71 -8.94 -33.34
N SER A 109 23.27 -9.99 -33.91
CA SER A 109 24.69 -10.28 -33.85
C SER A 109 25.60 -9.16 -34.38
N SER A 110 25.04 -8.21 -35.16
CA SER A 110 25.72 -7.03 -35.66
C SER A 110 25.94 -5.97 -34.54
N THR A 111 25.00 -5.79 -33.63
CA THR A 111 25.12 -4.81 -32.55
C THR A 111 26.12 -5.28 -31.48
N ALA A 112 26.16 -6.56 -31.19
CA ALA A 112 27.13 -7.15 -30.26
C ALA A 112 28.58 -7.08 -30.77
N ARG A 113 28.80 -7.13 -32.10
CA ARG A 113 30.12 -7.00 -32.71
C ARG A 113 30.66 -5.56 -32.72
N GLN A 114 29.80 -4.55 -32.81
CA GLN A 114 30.22 -3.16 -32.85
C GLN A 114 30.56 -2.60 -31.45
N VAL A 115 30.12 -3.24 -30.39
CA VAL A 115 30.39 -2.84 -29.01
C VAL A 115 31.60 -3.62 -28.44
N ARG A 116 32.59 -3.99 -29.24
CA ARG A 116 33.91 -4.36 -28.73
C ARG A 116 34.66 -3.12 -28.26
N LEU A 117 34.14 -2.54 -27.24
CA LEU A 117 34.78 -1.46 -26.51
C LEU A 117 35.70 -2.09 -25.49
N GLY A 118 36.96 -1.99 -25.71
CA GLY A 118 38.12 -2.05 -24.85
C GLY A 118 38.13 -2.83 -23.54
N THR A 119 37.00 -3.31 -23.09
CA THR A 119 36.83 -4.03 -21.85
C THR A 119 35.76 -5.11 -22.02
N ALA A 120 36.23 -6.29 -22.40
CA ALA A 120 35.41 -7.50 -22.50
C ALA A 120 34.61 -7.82 -21.22
N SER A 121 34.90 -7.14 -20.11
CA SER A 121 34.23 -7.32 -18.82
C SER A 121 32.83 -6.70 -18.74
N MET A 122 32.51 -5.74 -19.62
CA MET A 122 31.21 -5.06 -19.62
C MET A 122 30.28 -5.48 -20.75
N ILE A 123 30.72 -6.39 -21.63
CA ILE A 123 29.93 -6.80 -22.78
C ILE A 123 29.06 -7.99 -22.40
N ALA A 124 27.77 -7.86 -22.62
CA ALA A 124 26.81 -8.95 -22.51
C ALA A 124 27.14 -10.10 -23.47
N GLN A 125 26.84 -11.32 -23.09
CA GLN A 125 26.74 -12.44 -24.03
C GLN A 125 25.57 -12.18 -25.00
N GLN A 126 25.58 -12.82 -26.18
CA GLN A 126 24.60 -12.56 -27.25
C GLN A 126 23.13 -12.63 -26.83
N ASP A 127 22.81 -13.38 -25.77
CA ASP A 127 21.46 -13.58 -25.21
C ASP A 127 21.35 -13.16 -23.74
N GLY A 128 22.25 -12.31 -23.23
CA GLY A 128 22.32 -11.92 -21.84
C GLY A 128 22.10 -10.42 -21.57
N PRO A 129 22.14 -9.99 -20.30
CA PRO A 129 22.03 -8.57 -19.92
C PRO A 129 23.13 -7.74 -20.58
N PHE A 130 22.85 -6.47 -20.84
CA PHE A 130 23.77 -5.57 -21.55
C PHE A 130 25.14 -5.45 -20.86
N VAL A 131 25.14 -5.47 -19.53
CA VAL A 131 26.36 -5.51 -18.70
C VAL A 131 26.46 -6.84 -17.98
N ASN A 132 27.57 -7.54 -18.14
CA ASN A 132 27.81 -8.77 -17.39
C ASN A 132 28.37 -8.41 -15.99
N LEU A 133 27.52 -8.42 -14.99
CA LEU A 133 27.85 -8.02 -13.61
C LEU A 133 28.94 -8.91 -13.00
N GLY A 134 28.96 -10.20 -13.33
CA GLY A 134 29.97 -11.15 -12.81
C GLY A 134 31.39 -10.89 -13.32
N ARG A 135 31.56 -10.11 -14.41
CA ARG A 135 32.86 -9.75 -14.99
C ARG A 135 33.16 -8.25 -14.89
N LEU A 136 32.29 -7.50 -14.23
CA LEU A 136 32.41 -6.06 -14.09
C LEU A 136 33.56 -5.71 -13.13
N ASN A 137 34.53 -4.93 -13.60
CA ASN A 137 35.54 -4.35 -12.72
C ASN A 137 34.97 -3.08 -12.06
N VAL A 138 34.33 -3.27 -10.90
CA VAL A 138 33.62 -2.23 -10.17
C VAL A 138 34.55 -1.05 -9.81
N GLU A 139 35.79 -1.33 -9.33
CA GLU A 139 36.72 -0.29 -8.91
C GLU A 139 37.10 0.65 -10.05
N LYS A 140 37.34 0.09 -11.24
CA LYS A 140 37.72 0.89 -12.42
C LYS A 140 36.58 1.79 -12.88
N TYR A 141 35.37 1.26 -12.99
CA TYR A 141 34.24 2.01 -13.56
C TYR A 141 33.55 2.91 -12.56
N ALA A 142 33.58 2.59 -11.27
CA ALA A 142 33.09 3.46 -10.22
C ALA A 142 33.98 4.70 -10.00
N SER A 143 35.26 4.61 -10.33
CA SER A 143 36.17 5.77 -10.27
C SER A 143 36.08 6.70 -11.48
N ASP A 144 35.46 6.25 -12.59
CA ASP A 144 35.30 7.06 -13.80
C ASP A 144 34.04 7.92 -13.71
N SER A 145 34.22 9.24 -13.52
CA SER A 145 33.14 10.22 -13.36
C SER A 145 32.16 10.31 -14.56
N GLN A 146 32.58 9.87 -15.76
CA GLN A 146 31.76 9.93 -16.96
C GLN A 146 30.76 8.78 -17.07
N VAL A 147 31.03 7.67 -16.38
CA VAL A 147 30.27 6.42 -16.55
C VAL A 147 29.58 5.99 -15.25
N ASN A 148 30.18 6.34 -14.09
CA ASN A 148 29.80 5.79 -12.80
C ASN A 148 28.32 6.02 -12.43
N ARG A 149 27.75 7.22 -12.70
CA ARG A 149 26.35 7.52 -12.40
C ARG A 149 25.41 6.69 -13.26
N TYR A 150 25.62 6.68 -14.57
CA TYR A 150 24.77 5.89 -15.48
C TYR A 150 24.88 4.39 -15.23
N LEU A 151 26.08 3.92 -14.87
CA LEU A 151 26.27 2.52 -14.51
C LEU A 151 25.53 2.16 -13.21
N PHE A 152 25.61 3.05 -12.21
CA PHE A 152 24.89 2.88 -10.94
C PHE A 152 23.38 2.81 -11.18
N GLU A 153 22.81 3.80 -11.88
CA GLU A 153 21.38 3.86 -12.20
C GLU A 153 20.92 2.64 -12.98
N TYR A 154 21.70 2.20 -13.98
CA TYR A 154 21.39 0.99 -14.73
C TYR A 154 21.37 -0.25 -13.84
N VAL A 155 22.38 -0.45 -13.00
CA VAL A 155 22.46 -1.63 -12.13
C VAL A 155 21.37 -1.59 -11.06
N PHE A 156 21.10 -0.41 -10.50
CA PHE A 156 20.10 -0.21 -9.46
C PHE A 156 18.67 -0.39 -9.99
N MET A 157 18.33 0.24 -11.14
CA MET A 157 16.97 0.28 -11.69
C MET A 157 16.67 -0.89 -12.63
N HIS A 158 17.58 -1.15 -13.58
CA HIS A 158 17.33 -2.12 -14.64
C HIS A 158 17.66 -3.55 -14.21
N GLU A 159 18.84 -3.78 -13.65
CA GLU A 159 19.28 -5.12 -13.27
C GLU A 159 18.74 -5.52 -11.88
N GLY A 160 18.55 -4.55 -10.98
CA GLY A 160 18.08 -4.79 -9.62
C GLY A 160 19.10 -5.48 -8.71
N ASP A 161 20.39 -5.50 -9.09
CA ASP A 161 21.44 -6.06 -8.23
C ASP A 161 21.94 -5.03 -7.23
N MET A 162 21.30 -5.05 -6.05
CA MET A 162 21.60 -4.11 -4.96
C MET A 162 23.02 -4.28 -4.41
N ARG A 163 23.61 -5.48 -4.49
CA ARG A 163 24.99 -5.70 -3.99
C ARG A 163 26.01 -5.00 -4.86
N THR A 164 25.93 -5.18 -6.16
CA THR A 164 26.84 -4.52 -7.10
C THR A 164 26.58 -3.01 -7.13
N ALA A 165 25.33 -2.57 -7.08
CA ALA A 165 24.98 -1.14 -6.97
C ALA A 165 25.59 -0.51 -5.72
N HIS A 166 25.48 -1.16 -4.55
CA HIS A 166 26.09 -0.70 -3.32
C HIS A 166 27.64 -0.60 -3.43
N GLN A 167 28.29 -1.60 -4.04
CA GLN A 167 29.75 -1.56 -4.24
C GLN A 167 30.15 -0.38 -5.13
N ILE A 168 29.45 -0.15 -6.24
CA ILE A 168 29.68 1.00 -7.12
C ILE A 168 29.54 2.32 -6.34
N ALA A 169 28.44 2.49 -5.61
CA ALA A 169 28.19 3.69 -4.82
C ALA A 169 29.24 3.87 -3.71
N ALA A 170 29.68 2.80 -3.03
CA ALA A 170 30.70 2.86 -1.98
C ALA A 170 32.07 3.29 -2.52
N VAL A 171 32.49 2.72 -3.65
CA VAL A 171 33.76 3.12 -4.29
C VAL A 171 33.67 4.55 -4.80
N ALA A 172 32.61 4.92 -5.49
CA ALA A 172 32.41 6.27 -5.99
C ALA A 172 32.35 7.31 -4.86
N THR A 173 31.73 7.00 -3.73
CA THR A 173 31.71 7.89 -2.56
C THR A 173 33.12 8.12 -1.98
N LYS A 174 33.94 7.08 -1.93
CA LYS A 174 35.34 7.18 -1.47
C LYS A 174 36.18 8.02 -2.43
N THR A 175 36.04 7.84 -3.75
CA THR A 175 36.81 8.60 -4.75
C THR A 175 36.51 10.09 -4.72
N VAL A 176 35.29 10.49 -4.34
CA VAL A 176 34.85 11.89 -4.21
C VAL A 176 35.03 12.42 -2.77
N GLU A 177 35.77 11.71 -1.91
CA GLU A 177 36.05 12.09 -0.52
C GLU A 177 34.80 12.45 0.30
N TYR A 178 33.68 11.77 0.04
CA TYR A 178 32.39 11.99 0.73
C TYR A 178 31.79 13.41 0.57
N LYS A 179 32.24 14.18 -0.41
CA LYS A 179 31.78 15.57 -0.62
C LYS A 179 30.51 15.65 -1.48
N ASP A 180 30.29 14.69 -2.36
CA ASP A 180 29.13 14.70 -3.26
C ASP A 180 27.88 14.16 -2.55
N TRP A 181 26.81 14.95 -2.56
CA TRP A 181 25.51 14.58 -2.01
C TRP A 181 24.88 13.41 -2.77
N TYR A 182 25.10 13.32 -4.10
CA TYR A 182 24.51 12.30 -4.95
C TYR A 182 24.91 10.89 -4.51
N TRP A 183 26.22 10.65 -4.28
CA TRP A 183 26.70 9.33 -3.88
C TRP A 183 26.27 8.92 -2.48
N LYS A 184 26.12 9.89 -1.58
CA LYS A 184 25.52 9.63 -0.25
C LYS A 184 24.06 9.24 -0.38
N ASN A 185 23.30 9.92 -1.24
CA ASN A 185 21.92 9.58 -1.54
C ASN A 185 21.81 8.19 -2.18
N ALA A 186 22.67 7.89 -3.17
CA ALA A 186 22.76 6.58 -3.81
C ALA A 186 23.06 5.45 -2.82
N LEU A 187 24.02 5.65 -1.90
CA LEU A 187 24.26 4.71 -0.80
C LEU A 187 23.06 4.56 0.11
N GLY A 188 22.41 5.64 0.46
CA GLY A 188 21.19 5.63 1.26
C GLY A 188 20.07 4.80 0.60
N LYS A 189 19.87 4.98 -0.70
CA LYS A 189 18.91 4.17 -1.49
C LYS A 189 19.24 2.69 -1.45
N CYS A 190 20.52 2.33 -1.64
CA CYS A 190 20.96 0.93 -1.56
C CYS A 190 20.70 0.34 -0.17
N TYR A 191 21.04 1.05 0.91
CA TYR A 191 20.77 0.61 2.27
C TYR A 191 19.29 0.48 2.55
N TYR A 192 18.47 1.42 2.05
CA TYR A 192 17.02 1.34 2.18
C TYR A 192 16.44 0.08 1.52
N ARG A 193 16.90 -0.24 0.30
CA ARG A 193 16.49 -1.45 -0.43
C ARG A 193 16.99 -2.74 0.22
N LEU A 194 18.15 -2.70 0.89
CA LEU A 194 18.70 -3.81 1.64
C LEU A 194 18.07 -3.97 3.04
N GLY A 195 17.15 -3.08 3.45
CA GLY A 195 16.52 -3.10 4.77
C GLY A 195 17.40 -2.57 5.91
N MET A 196 18.58 -2.04 5.60
CA MET A 196 19.51 -1.46 6.58
C MET A 196 19.12 -0.01 6.90
N LEU A 197 17.94 0.17 7.52
CA LEU A 197 17.27 1.48 7.67
C LEU A 197 18.10 2.49 8.46
N ARG A 198 18.82 2.06 9.51
CA ARG A 198 19.65 2.96 10.32
C ARG A 198 20.89 3.47 9.57
N GLU A 199 21.45 2.66 8.68
CA GLU A 199 22.57 3.11 7.84
C GLU A 199 22.05 4.02 6.72
N ALA A 200 20.88 3.71 6.14
CA ALA A 200 20.22 4.60 5.18
C ALA A 200 19.96 5.98 5.79
N GLU A 201 19.42 6.05 7.01
CA GLU A 201 19.19 7.29 7.77
C GLU A 201 20.49 8.14 7.85
N LYS A 202 21.58 7.53 8.28
CA LYS A 202 22.87 8.23 8.42
C LYS A 202 23.35 8.83 7.09
N GLN A 203 23.20 8.08 6.00
CA GLN A 203 23.61 8.55 4.67
C GLN A 203 22.71 9.69 4.17
N PHE A 204 21.40 9.58 4.30
CA PHE A 204 20.47 10.64 3.90
C PHE A 204 20.66 11.92 4.74
N VAL A 205 20.79 11.81 6.05
CA VAL A 205 21.09 12.97 6.92
C VAL A 205 22.43 13.62 6.55
N SER A 206 23.46 12.81 6.23
CA SER A 206 24.74 13.32 5.75
C SER A 206 24.63 13.98 4.37
N SER A 207 23.77 13.47 3.49
CA SER A 207 23.47 14.07 2.17
C SER A 207 22.81 15.44 2.33
N LEU A 208 21.82 15.60 3.21
CA LEU A 208 21.13 16.86 3.48
C LEU A 208 22.06 17.96 4.03
N LYS A 209 23.12 17.58 4.76
CA LYS A 209 24.14 18.55 5.22
C LYS A 209 24.93 19.14 4.06
N ASN A 210 25.13 18.38 2.98
CA ASN A 210 25.85 18.84 1.81
C ASN A 210 24.94 19.65 0.88
N TYR A 211 23.76 19.10 0.57
CA TYR A 211 22.79 19.75 -0.31
C TYR A 211 21.37 19.31 0.02
N LYS A 212 20.46 20.27 0.06
CA LYS A 212 19.04 20.01 0.36
C LYS A 212 18.30 19.64 -0.93
N MET A 213 17.74 18.44 -0.98
CA MET A 213 16.96 17.92 -2.11
C MET A 213 15.64 17.35 -1.64
N VAL A 214 14.58 17.55 -2.41
CA VAL A 214 13.24 16.99 -2.17
C VAL A 214 13.30 15.47 -1.99
N GLU A 215 13.97 14.80 -2.92
CA GLU A 215 14.15 13.36 -2.93
C GLU A 215 14.72 12.83 -1.60
N THR A 216 15.74 13.50 -1.03
CA THR A 216 16.36 13.06 0.22
C THR A 216 15.40 13.19 1.41
N TYR A 217 14.58 14.24 1.45
CA TYR A 217 13.54 14.37 2.47
C TYR A 217 12.46 13.28 2.35
N ALA A 218 12.06 12.98 1.11
CA ALA A 218 11.07 11.94 0.84
C ALA A 218 11.59 10.54 1.26
N TYR A 219 12.86 10.22 0.95
CA TYR A 219 13.45 8.96 1.42
C TYR A 219 13.62 8.90 2.94
N LEU A 220 13.97 10.00 3.59
CA LEU A 220 13.99 10.04 5.06
C LEU A 220 12.62 9.80 5.65
N ALA A 221 11.57 10.38 5.07
CA ALA A 221 10.22 10.10 5.49
C ALA A 221 9.88 8.60 5.34
N LYS A 222 10.24 7.96 4.20
CA LYS A 222 10.07 6.52 4.00
C LYS A 222 10.83 5.69 5.03
N VAL A 223 12.09 6.06 5.34
CA VAL A 223 12.92 5.38 6.35
C VAL A 223 12.27 5.45 7.71
N TYR A 224 11.85 6.64 8.16
CA TYR A 224 11.24 6.81 9.48
C TYR A 224 9.86 6.15 9.59
N THR A 225 9.09 6.12 8.50
CA THR A 225 7.82 5.37 8.46
C THR A 225 8.07 3.87 8.63
N ARG A 226 9.11 3.30 8.00
CA ARG A 226 9.48 1.89 8.19
C ARG A 226 10.09 1.60 9.58
N LEU A 227 10.69 2.61 10.22
CA LEU A 227 11.19 2.51 11.60
C LEU A 227 10.08 2.71 12.64
N ASP A 228 8.82 2.84 12.22
CA ASP A 228 7.65 3.13 13.07
C ASP A 228 7.81 4.44 13.88
N GLN A 229 8.41 5.44 13.24
CA GLN A 229 8.64 6.77 13.82
C GLN A 229 7.96 7.87 12.97
N PRO A 230 6.63 7.85 12.82
CA PRO A 230 5.92 8.76 11.92
C PRO A 230 6.04 10.24 12.31
N LEU A 231 6.16 10.55 13.60
CA LEU A 231 6.31 11.94 14.06
C LEU A 231 7.64 12.55 13.62
N THR A 232 8.73 11.77 13.69
CA THR A 232 10.05 12.24 13.20
C THR A 232 10.06 12.39 11.68
N ALA A 233 9.34 11.53 10.96
CA ALA A 233 9.14 11.67 9.52
C ALA A 233 8.42 12.99 9.19
N LEU A 234 7.35 13.33 9.92
CA LEU A 234 6.64 14.60 9.75
C LEU A 234 7.51 15.82 10.04
N ASP A 235 8.38 15.77 11.05
CA ASP A 235 9.30 16.87 11.36
C ASP A 235 10.32 17.09 10.23
N HIS A 236 10.85 16.01 9.66
CA HIS A 236 11.72 16.11 8.49
C HIS A 236 11.00 16.66 7.26
N LEU A 237 9.75 16.23 7.02
CA LEU A 237 8.92 16.75 5.92
C LEU A 237 8.58 18.23 6.13
N LYS A 238 8.25 18.67 7.35
CA LYS A 238 8.04 20.10 7.68
C LYS A 238 9.30 20.92 7.39
N ASN A 239 10.48 20.42 7.78
CA ASN A 239 11.74 21.07 7.46
C ASN A 239 12.00 21.13 5.94
N GLY A 240 11.63 20.08 5.21
CA GLY A 240 11.65 20.04 3.75
C GLY A 240 10.74 21.10 3.12
N LEU A 241 9.50 21.21 3.61
CA LEU A 241 8.50 22.17 3.13
C LEU A 241 8.88 23.63 3.44
N GLN A 242 9.68 23.88 4.50
CA GLN A 242 10.25 25.22 4.72
C GLN A 242 11.25 25.62 3.62
N VAL A 243 11.96 24.64 3.05
CA VAL A 243 12.93 24.89 1.98
C VAL A 243 12.27 24.87 0.61
N PHE A 244 11.34 23.95 0.39
CA PHE A 244 10.58 23.76 -0.83
C PHE A 244 9.08 23.93 -0.56
N PRO A 245 8.60 25.16 -0.40
CA PRO A 245 7.19 25.40 -0.15
C PRO A 245 6.35 24.95 -1.33
N ASN A 246 5.26 24.26 -1.05
CA ASN A 246 4.31 23.73 -2.05
C ASN A 246 4.83 22.61 -2.97
N ASP A 247 5.90 21.95 -2.61
CA ASP A 247 6.32 20.74 -3.32
C ASP A 247 5.29 19.62 -3.14
N VAL A 248 4.74 19.12 -4.26
CA VAL A 248 3.66 18.15 -4.28
C VAL A 248 4.08 16.83 -3.65
N THR A 249 5.33 16.40 -3.89
CA THR A 249 5.85 15.14 -3.36
C THR A 249 5.91 15.17 -1.82
N LEU A 250 6.48 16.25 -1.24
CA LEU A 250 6.56 16.38 0.21
C LEU A 250 5.19 16.51 0.86
N LEU A 251 4.27 17.26 0.23
CA LEU A 251 2.89 17.39 0.69
C LEU A 251 2.17 16.03 0.67
N THR A 252 2.37 15.23 -0.37
CA THR A 252 1.78 13.89 -0.50
C THR A 252 2.28 12.95 0.60
N PHE A 253 3.59 12.94 0.89
CA PHE A 253 4.13 12.15 1.98
C PHE A 253 3.57 12.58 3.34
N ALA A 254 3.48 13.90 3.59
CA ALA A 254 2.89 14.41 4.82
C ALA A 254 1.41 13.99 4.95
N ALA A 255 0.63 14.10 3.87
CA ALA A 255 -0.77 13.69 3.85
C ALA A 255 -0.93 12.19 4.15
N ARG A 256 -0.09 11.34 3.53
CA ARG A 256 -0.10 9.88 3.75
C ARG A 256 0.22 9.51 5.21
N ILE A 257 1.21 10.18 5.81
CA ILE A 257 1.58 9.92 7.21
C ILE A 257 0.46 10.35 8.16
N HIS A 258 -0.13 11.54 7.98
CA HIS A 258 -1.28 11.97 8.78
C HIS A 258 -2.48 11.00 8.64
N GLU A 259 -2.68 10.45 7.43
CA GLU A 259 -3.70 9.44 7.21
C GLU A 259 -3.39 8.12 7.94
N GLN A 260 -2.12 7.70 8.00
CA GLN A 260 -1.68 6.54 8.78
C GLN A 260 -1.89 6.74 10.27
N LEU A 261 -1.67 7.95 10.77
CA LEU A 261 -1.93 8.33 12.16
C LEU A 261 -3.43 8.46 12.49
N GLY A 262 -4.30 8.42 11.48
CA GLY A 262 -5.75 8.62 11.68
C GLY A 262 -6.17 10.08 11.75
N GLU A 263 -5.28 11.03 11.56
CA GLU A 263 -5.55 12.46 11.54
C GLU A 263 -6.12 12.90 10.19
N LEU A 264 -7.37 12.52 9.93
CA LEU A 264 -8.01 12.71 8.61
C LEU A 264 -8.16 14.18 8.22
N ASP A 265 -8.40 15.07 9.19
CA ASP A 265 -8.54 16.51 8.92
C ASP A 265 -7.21 17.13 8.47
N SER A 266 -6.11 16.77 9.15
CA SER A 266 -4.76 17.19 8.77
C SER A 266 -4.40 16.68 7.38
N SER A 267 -4.63 15.40 7.10
CA SER A 267 -4.41 14.79 5.79
C SER A 267 -5.23 15.49 4.70
N ALA A 268 -6.52 15.74 4.93
CA ALA A 268 -7.38 16.45 3.98
C ALA A 268 -6.89 17.86 3.68
N ASN A 269 -6.32 18.56 4.65
CA ASN A 269 -5.75 19.90 4.44
C ASN A 269 -4.53 19.85 3.51
N TYR A 270 -3.65 18.85 3.67
CA TYR A 270 -2.52 18.66 2.76
C TYR A 270 -3.01 18.29 1.34
N TYR A 271 -3.98 17.38 1.20
CA TYR A 271 -4.56 17.07 -0.11
C TYR A 271 -5.24 18.27 -0.78
N LYS A 272 -5.89 19.15 -0.02
CA LYS A 272 -6.41 20.42 -0.56
C LYS A 272 -5.30 21.33 -1.08
N GLN A 273 -4.14 21.36 -0.41
CA GLN A 273 -2.98 22.13 -0.89
C GLN A 273 -2.42 21.52 -2.18
N ILE A 274 -2.31 20.19 -2.27
CA ILE A 274 -1.90 19.50 -3.49
C ILE A 274 -2.83 19.85 -4.65
N LEU A 275 -4.15 19.79 -4.44
CA LEU A 275 -5.13 20.12 -5.49
C LEU A 275 -5.10 21.57 -5.94
N LYS A 276 -4.58 22.50 -5.14
CA LYS A 276 -4.33 23.89 -5.56
C LYS A 276 -3.13 23.99 -6.51
N GLN A 277 -2.13 23.15 -6.37
CA GLN A 277 -0.96 23.10 -7.23
C GLN A 277 -1.25 22.27 -8.48
N GLU A 278 -1.76 21.06 -8.27
CA GLU A 278 -2.07 20.07 -9.31
C GLU A 278 -3.52 19.64 -9.21
N ALA A 279 -4.38 20.33 -9.92
CA ALA A 279 -5.81 20.04 -9.92
C ALA A 279 -6.15 18.65 -10.50
N GLY A 280 -5.24 18.03 -11.24
CA GLY A 280 -5.37 16.70 -11.83
C GLY A 280 -4.79 15.56 -10.98
N ASN A 281 -4.28 15.81 -9.77
CA ASN A 281 -3.70 14.77 -8.96
C ASN A 281 -4.76 13.76 -8.51
N ILE A 282 -4.68 12.55 -9.05
CA ILE A 282 -5.69 11.48 -8.86
C ILE A 282 -5.75 11.03 -7.40
N GLU A 283 -4.58 10.89 -6.76
CA GLU A 283 -4.52 10.48 -5.36
C GLU A 283 -5.22 11.49 -4.44
N ALA A 284 -4.90 12.76 -4.61
CA ALA A 284 -5.52 13.81 -3.80
C ALA A 284 -7.04 13.89 -4.02
N ILE A 285 -7.52 13.72 -5.27
CA ILE A 285 -8.95 13.68 -5.57
C ILE A 285 -9.59 12.46 -4.89
N ALA A 286 -8.98 11.28 -4.98
CA ALA A 286 -9.51 10.04 -4.40
C ALA A 286 -9.58 10.13 -2.87
N CYS A 287 -8.51 10.60 -2.22
CA CYS A 287 -8.45 10.74 -0.76
C CYS A 287 -9.45 11.78 -0.24
N MET A 288 -9.64 12.89 -0.96
CA MET A 288 -10.70 13.84 -0.63
C MET A 288 -12.08 13.21 -0.78
N GLY A 289 -12.33 12.43 -1.83
CA GLY A 289 -13.57 11.67 -1.98
C GLY A 289 -13.81 10.73 -0.80
N THR A 290 -12.78 10.00 -0.38
CA THR A 290 -12.84 9.10 0.80
C THR A 290 -13.15 9.87 2.08
N ASN A 291 -12.49 11.01 2.30
CA ASN A 291 -12.73 11.84 3.48
C ASN A 291 -14.20 12.29 3.54
N TYR A 292 -14.74 12.82 2.43
CA TYR A 292 -16.14 13.23 2.38
C TYR A 292 -17.12 12.06 2.56
N PHE A 293 -16.79 10.87 2.04
CA PHE A 293 -17.62 9.70 2.26
C PHE A 293 -17.70 9.31 3.74
N TYR A 294 -16.57 9.34 4.47
CA TYR A 294 -16.55 9.02 5.90
C TYR A 294 -17.11 10.13 6.80
N THR A 295 -17.17 11.37 6.33
CA THR A 295 -17.83 12.49 7.02
C THR A 295 -19.32 12.58 6.70
N ASP A 296 -19.94 11.50 6.22
CA ASP A 296 -21.37 11.41 5.87
C ASP A 296 -21.82 12.38 4.76
N GLN A 297 -20.92 12.68 3.84
CA GLN A 297 -21.21 13.54 2.67
C GLN A 297 -21.02 12.76 1.35
N PRO A 298 -21.77 11.66 1.10
CA PRO A 298 -21.58 10.80 -0.07
C PRO A 298 -21.83 11.52 -1.39
N GLU A 299 -22.70 12.54 -1.40
CA GLU A 299 -22.98 13.35 -2.60
C GLU A 299 -21.77 14.18 -3.04
N VAL A 300 -21.00 14.69 -2.08
CA VAL A 300 -19.76 15.41 -2.36
C VAL A 300 -18.69 14.43 -2.82
N ALA A 301 -18.54 13.31 -2.11
CA ALA A 301 -17.62 12.24 -2.49
C ALA A 301 -17.85 11.76 -3.93
N LEU A 302 -19.12 11.60 -4.31
CA LEU A 302 -19.51 11.20 -5.66
C LEU A 302 -18.98 12.16 -6.75
N LYS A 303 -18.92 13.48 -6.48
CA LYS A 303 -18.37 14.47 -7.42
C LYS A 303 -16.87 14.23 -7.63
N TYR A 304 -16.13 13.94 -6.56
CA TYR A 304 -14.70 13.65 -6.65
C TYR A 304 -14.43 12.35 -7.42
N TYR A 305 -15.14 11.27 -7.12
CA TYR A 305 -14.97 10.01 -7.84
C TYR A 305 -15.39 10.07 -9.30
N ARG A 306 -16.46 10.81 -9.65
CA ARG A 306 -16.85 11.05 -11.03
C ARG A 306 -15.76 11.81 -11.79
N ARG A 307 -15.08 12.75 -11.14
CA ARG A 307 -13.95 13.46 -11.76
C ARG A 307 -12.81 12.51 -12.13
N ILE A 308 -12.49 11.56 -11.26
CA ILE A 308 -11.47 10.52 -11.54
C ILE A 308 -11.89 9.67 -12.75
N LEU A 309 -13.17 9.30 -12.82
CA LEU A 309 -13.70 8.55 -13.95
C LEU A 309 -13.61 9.36 -15.26
N GLN A 310 -13.90 10.68 -15.23
CA GLN A 310 -13.75 11.58 -16.37
C GLN A 310 -12.30 11.73 -16.83
N MET A 311 -11.33 11.51 -15.96
CA MET A 311 -9.89 11.47 -16.28
C MET A 311 -9.47 10.16 -16.95
N GLY A 312 -10.39 9.22 -17.18
CA GLY A 312 -10.13 7.95 -17.88
C GLY A 312 -9.64 6.82 -16.99
N VAL A 313 -9.69 6.97 -15.67
CA VAL A 313 -9.31 5.91 -14.73
C VAL A 313 -10.45 4.89 -14.62
N ASN A 314 -10.24 3.70 -15.16
CA ASN A 314 -11.19 2.59 -15.12
C ASN A 314 -10.65 1.51 -14.16
N LYS A 315 -10.97 1.63 -12.88
CA LYS A 315 -10.58 0.67 -11.84
C LYS A 315 -11.83 0.14 -11.13
N PRO A 316 -11.87 -1.15 -10.78
CA PRO A 316 -13.04 -1.75 -10.13
C PRO A 316 -13.37 -1.08 -8.79
N GLU A 317 -12.36 -0.67 -8.05
CA GLU A 317 -12.52 0.01 -6.77
C GLU A 317 -13.20 1.38 -6.93
N LEU A 318 -12.90 2.11 -8.01
CA LEU A 318 -13.53 3.39 -8.29
C LEU A 318 -15.03 3.21 -8.55
N PHE A 319 -15.41 2.22 -9.36
CA PHE A 319 -16.82 1.92 -9.61
C PHE A 319 -17.53 1.48 -8.33
N MET A 320 -16.86 0.67 -7.50
CA MET A 320 -17.43 0.27 -6.22
C MET A 320 -17.65 1.47 -5.29
N ASN A 321 -16.67 2.38 -5.19
CA ASN A 321 -16.81 3.58 -4.38
C ASN A 321 -17.94 4.51 -4.87
N ILE A 322 -18.09 4.64 -6.19
CA ILE A 322 -19.23 5.34 -6.80
C ILE A 322 -20.54 4.64 -6.43
N GLY A 323 -20.56 3.31 -6.55
CA GLY A 323 -21.72 2.48 -6.17
C GLY A 323 -22.12 2.66 -4.71
N LEU A 324 -21.14 2.67 -3.81
CA LEU A 324 -21.36 2.94 -2.39
C LEU A 324 -21.91 4.35 -2.13
N CYS A 325 -21.34 5.36 -2.80
CA CYS A 325 -21.88 6.72 -2.70
C CYS A 325 -23.34 6.78 -3.20
N CYS A 326 -23.65 6.16 -4.35
CA CYS A 326 -25.00 6.09 -4.87
C CYS A 326 -25.95 5.36 -3.90
N PHE A 327 -25.49 4.27 -3.28
CA PHE A 327 -26.27 3.53 -2.29
C PHE A 327 -26.63 4.41 -1.07
N TYR A 328 -25.66 5.14 -0.50
CA TYR A 328 -25.90 6.04 0.60
C TYR A 328 -26.74 7.27 0.22
N CYS A 329 -26.72 7.67 -1.05
CA CYS A 329 -27.64 8.67 -1.63
C CYS A 329 -29.03 8.08 -1.95
N GLN A 330 -29.33 6.83 -1.56
CA GLN A 330 -30.60 6.13 -1.84
C GLN A 330 -30.87 5.88 -3.33
N GLN A 331 -29.85 5.87 -4.16
CA GLN A 331 -29.93 5.61 -5.60
C GLN A 331 -29.55 4.15 -5.91
N LEU A 332 -30.40 3.23 -5.51
CA LEU A 332 -30.12 1.79 -5.54
C LEU A 332 -29.81 1.25 -6.94
N ASP A 333 -30.56 1.67 -7.95
CA ASP A 333 -30.40 1.17 -9.32
C ASP A 333 -29.01 1.55 -9.88
N LEU A 334 -28.57 2.78 -9.60
CA LEU A 334 -27.24 3.24 -9.98
C LEU A 334 -26.15 2.50 -9.18
N ALA A 335 -26.38 2.22 -7.91
CA ALA A 335 -25.45 1.45 -7.08
C ALA A 335 -25.24 0.05 -7.65
N LEU A 336 -26.33 -0.65 -8.02
CA LEU A 336 -26.24 -1.97 -8.63
C LEU A 336 -25.52 -1.95 -9.99
N ALA A 337 -25.83 -0.98 -10.84
CA ALA A 337 -25.14 -0.82 -12.13
C ALA A 337 -23.64 -0.56 -11.95
N CYS A 338 -23.23 0.21 -10.93
CA CYS A 338 -21.82 0.41 -10.62
C CYS A 338 -21.13 -0.85 -10.10
N ILE A 339 -21.83 -1.68 -9.31
CA ILE A 339 -21.31 -2.98 -8.85
C ILE A 339 -21.09 -3.90 -10.06
N ASP A 340 -22.02 -3.98 -10.98
CA ASP A 340 -21.90 -4.80 -12.19
C ASP A 340 -20.68 -4.34 -13.02
N GLN A 341 -20.46 -3.02 -13.17
CA GLN A 341 -19.28 -2.50 -13.83
C GLN A 341 -17.99 -2.80 -13.06
N ALA A 342 -17.99 -2.69 -11.74
CA ALA A 342 -16.86 -3.04 -10.90
C ALA A 342 -16.46 -4.51 -11.09
N LEU A 343 -17.44 -5.41 -11.08
CA LEU A 343 -17.22 -6.85 -11.26
C LEU A 343 -16.76 -7.20 -12.69
N ALA A 344 -17.24 -6.47 -13.71
CA ALA A 344 -16.81 -6.67 -15.10
C ALA A 344 -15.33 -6.30 -15.35
N VAL A 345 -14.78 -5.36 -14.57
CA VAL A 345 -13.39 -4.88 -14.70
C VAL A 345 -12.48 -5.53 -13.64
N ALA A 346 -13.04 -6.24 -12.66
CA ALA A 346 -12.32 -6.76 -11.51
C ALA A 346 -11.25 -7.79 -11.89
N THR A 347 -10.13 -7.73 -11.16
CA THR A 347 -9.09 -8.76 -11.13
C THR A 347 -9.32 -9.68 -9.93
N ASP A 348 -8.75 -10.89 -9.95
CA ASP A 348 -8.95 -11.90 -8.90
C ASP A 348 -8.66 -11.39 -7.48
N ASP A 349 -7.71 -10.49 -7.38
CA ASP A 349 -7.26 -9.94 -6.11
C ASP A 349 -8.30 -9.08 -5.38
N VAL A 350 -9.17 -8.39 -6.11
CA VAL A 350 -10.14 -7.41 -5.60
C VAL A 350 -11.54 -8.01 -5.46
N ASN A 351 -11.77 -9.16 -6.09
CA ASN A 351 -13.08 -9.81 -6.16
C ASN A 351 -13.71 -10.04 -4.78
N ALA A 352 -12.92 -10.42 -3.78
CA ALA A 352 -13.44 -10.71 -2.44
C ALA A 352 -14.07 -9.47 -1.80
N ASP A 353 -13.39 -8.33 -1.85
CA ASP A 353 -13.87 -7.07 -1.28
C ASP A 353 -15.10 -6.54 -2.04
N LEU A 354 -15.14 -6.72 -3.36
CA LEU A 354 -16.30 -6.33 -4.18
C LEU A 354 -17.55 -7.13 -3.78
N TRP A 355 -17.42 -8.45 -3.69
CA TRP A 355 -18.53 -9.31 -3.26
C TRP A 355 -18.96 -9.06 -1.81
N TYR A 356 -17.99 -8.75 -0.94
CA TYR A 356 -18.27 -8.35 0.43
C TYR A 356 -19.09 -7.07 0.51
N ASN A 357 -18.71 -6.01 -0.24
CA ASN A 357 -19.46 -4.77 -0.30
C ASN A 357 -20.84 -4.94 -0.93
N ALA A 358 -20.93 -5.75 -2.00
CA ALA A 358 -22.21 -6.12 -2.60
C ALA A 358 -23.13 -6.81 -1.58
N ALA A 359 -22.59 -7.71 -0.74
CA ALA A 359 -23.36 -8.36 0.31
C ALA A 359 -23.96 -7.36 1.31
N HIS A 360 -23.22 -6.32 1.69
CA HIS A 360 -23.72 -5.27 2.57
C HIS A 360 -24.89 -4.48 1.95
N ILE A 361 -24.81 -4.16 0.68
CA ILE A 361 -25.90 -3.50 -0.05
C ILE A 361 -27.15 -4.42 -0.08
N MET A 362 -26.95 -5.72 -0.32
CA MET A 362 -28.05 -6.68 -0.29
C MET A 362 -28.66 -6.84 1.11
N LEU A 363 -27.85 -6.79 2.17
CA LEU A 363 -28.35 -6.82 3.56
C LEU A 363 -29.18 -5.58 3.88
N ALA A 364 -28.72 -4.41 3.47
CA ALA A 364 -29.48 -3.17 3.66
C ALA A 364 -30.83 -3.19 2.93
N ASN A 365 -30.91 -3.91 1.81
CA ASN A 365 -32.15 -4.16 1.06
C ASN A 365 -32.96 -5.33 1.59
N CYS A 366 -32.66 -5.82 2.79
CA CYS A 366 -33.32 -6.96 3.43
C CYS A 366 -33.28 -8.28 2.61
N ASN A 367 -32.37 -8.39 1.63
CA ASN A 367 -32.21 -9.60 0.83
C ASN A 367 -31.12 -10.51 1.39
N SER A 368 -31.38 -11.15 2.51
CA SER A 368 -30.42 -12.01 3.22
C SER A 368 -29.94 -13.21 2.38
N LYS A 369 -30.78 -13.76 1.49
CA LYS A 369 -30.39 -14.88 0.62
C LYS A 369 -29.33 -14.46 -0.41
N MET A 370 -29.51 -13.31 -1.05
CA MET A 370 -28.49 -12.79 -1.98
C MET A 370 -27.23 -12.38 -1.24
N ALA A 371 -27.34 -11.74 -0.08
CA ALA A 371 -26.19 -11.41 0.77
C ALA A 371 -25.35 -12.64 1.13
N GLN A 372 -26.00 -13.76 1.50
CA GLN A 372 -25.29 -15.02 1.74
C GLN A 372 -24.54 -15.52 0.50
N ARG A 373 -25.14 -15.41 -0.69
CA ARG A 373 -24.48 -15.81 -1.94
C ARG A 373 -23.25 -14.93 -2.20
N CYS A 374 -23.38 -13.62 -2.06
CA CYS A 374 -22.27 -12.68 -2.22
C CYS A 374 -21.14 -12.97 -1.23
N LEU A 375 -21.43 -13.21 0.06
CA LEU A 375 -20.41 -13.57 1.05
C LEU A 375 -19.72 -14.90 0.73
N ARG A 376 -20.44 -15.88 0.19
CA ARG A 376 -19.82 -17.14 -0.27
C ARG A 376 -18.92 -16.93 -1.48
N LEU A 377 -19.30 -16.04 -2.41
CA LEU A 377 -18.45 -15.65 -3.54
C LEU A 377 -17.20 -14.92 -3.07
N ALA A 378 -17.34 -14.03 -2.08
CA ALA A 378 -16.19 -13.39 -1.44
C ALA A 378 -15.22 -14.42 -0.84
N LEU A 379 -15.73 -15.44 -0.14
CA LEU A 379 -14.92 -16.51 0.42
C LEU A 379 -14.36 -17.47 -0.63
N ALA A 380 -15.01 -17.62 -1.77
CA ALA A 380 -14.48 -18.40 -2.89
C ALA A 380 -13.30 -17.69 -3.56
N ALA A 381 -13.34 -16.35 -3.62
CA ALA A 381 -12.23 -15.53 -4.12
C ALA A 381 -11.07 -15.42 -3.11
N ASN A 382 -11.39 -15.25 -1.83
CA ASN A 382 -10.42 -15.22 -0.74
C ASN A 382 -10.93 -15.99 0.48
N PRO A 383 -10.46 -17.23 0.71
CA PRO A 383 -10.90 -18.06 1.85
C PRO A 383 -10.54 -17.48 3.21
N ASP A 384 -9.56 -16.55 3.26
CA ASP A 384 -9.06 -15.94 4.49
C ASP A 384 -9.71 -14.58 4.80
N HIS A 385 -10.76 -14.21 4.07
CA HIS A 385 -11.49 -12.96 4.28
C HIS A 385 -12.30 -13.01 5.57
N ALA A 386 -11.71 -12.54 6.67
CA ALA A 386 -12.25 -12.67 8.02
C ALA A 386 -13.60 -11.96 8.22
N GLU A 387 -13.79 -10.80 7.62
CA GLU A 387 -15.03 -10.02 7.68
C GLU A 387 -16.19 -10.76 7.02
N SER A 388 -15.94 -11.43 5.88
CA SER A 388 -16.95 -12.24 5.21
C SER A 388 -17.35 -13.44 6.04
N LEU A 389 -16.37 -14.10 6.69
CA LEU A 389 -16.66 -15.21 7.63
C LEU A 389 -17.50 -14.72 8.81
N CYS A 390 -17.15 -13.57 9.39
CA CYS A 390 -17.88 -12.98 10.50
C CYS A 390 -19.34 -12.66 10.11
N ASN A 391 -19.55 -12.00 8.97
CA ASN A 391 -20.89 -11.63 8.51
C ASN A 391 -21.74 -12.85 8.12
N LEU A 392 -21.13 -13.85 7.51
CA LEU A 392 -21.82 -15.14 7.25
C LEU A 392 -22.21 -15.84 8.56
N GLY A 393 -21.34 -15.78 9.57
CA GLY A 393 -21.63 -16.27 10.92
C GLY A 393 -22.82 -15.57 11.57
N VAL A 394 -22.94 -14.25 11.42
CA VAL A 394 -24.10 -13.48 11.90
C VAL A 394 -25.39 -13.94 11.20
N LEU A 395 -25.35 -14.13 9.89
CA LEU A 395 -26.52 -14.65 9.14
C LEU A 395 -26.93 -16.05 9.61
N LYS A 396 -25.95 -16.95 9.83
CA LYS A 396 -26.19 -18.29 10.37
C LYS A 396 -26.76 -18.28 11.80
N MET A 397 -26.30 -17.34 12.61
CA MET A 397 -26.85 -17.13 13.96
C MET A 397 -28.32 -16.66 13.91
N HIS A 398 -28.70 -15.81 12.96
CA HIS A 398 -30.09 -15.40 12.74
C HIS A 398 -30.96 -16.52 12.20
N GLU A 399 -30.40 -17.45 11.44
CA GLU A 399 -31.10 -18.67 10.97
C GLU A 399 -31.23 -19.74 12.08
N GLY A 400 -30.69 -19.51 13.27
CA GLY A 400 -30.70 -20.49 14.36
C GLY A 400 -29.63 -21.59 14.24
N GLN A 401 -28.73 -21.51 13.28
CA GLN A 401 -27.67 -22.50 13.04
C GLN A 401 -26.42 -22.18 13.92
N PHE A 402 -26.60 -22.27 15.24
CA PHE A 402 -25.60 -21.79 16.22
C PHE A 402 -24.24 -22.49 16.12
N ILE A 403 -24.19 -23.78 15.81
CA ILE A 403 -22.96 -24.53 15.68
C ILE A 403 -22.13 -24.02 14.48
N GLN A 404 -22.80 -23.82 13.34
CA GLN A 404 -22.14 -23.29 12.15
C GLN A 404 -21.68 -21.85 12.37
N ALA A 405 -22.51 -21.02 13.03
CA ALA A 405 -22.15 -19.65 13.39
C ALA A 405 -20.90 -19.62 14.29
N LYS A 406 -20.83 -20.50 15.30
CA LYS A 406 -19.66 -20.60 16.17
C LYS A 406 -18.37 -20.94 15.41
N ASN A 407 -18.43 -21.91 14.51
CA ASN A 407 -17.30 -22.30 13.69
C ASN A 407 -16.84 -21.17 12.77
N LEU A 408 -17.77 -20.43 12.17
CA LEU A 408 -17.46 -19.29 11.31
C LEU A 408 -16.82 -18.13 12.09
N PHE A 409 -17.34 -17.81 13.28
CA PHE A 409 -16.76 -16.79 14.15
C PHE A 409 -15.35 -17.17 14.64
N ASN A 410 -15.12 -18.43 15.01
CA ASN A 410 -13.80 -18.93 15.37
C ASN A 410 -12.82 -18.81 14.20
N SER A 411 -13.25 -19.21 13.00
CA SER A 411 -12.44 -19.04 11.79
C SER A 411 -12.15 -17.56 11.51
N ALA A 412 -13.13 -16.67 11.67
CA ALA A 412 -12.94 -15.23 11.52
C ALA A 412 -11.94 -14.67 12.54
N ALA A 413 -12.02 -15.08 13.80
CA ALA A 413 -11.08 -14.66 14.84
C ALA A 413 -9.66 -15.16 14.61
N THR A 414 -9.48 -16.37 14.03
CA THR A 414 -8.16 -16.91 13.71
C THR A 414 -7.53 -16.28 12.48
N LYS A 415 -8.34 -15.97 11.44
CA LYS A 415 -7.88 -15.36 10.18
C LYS A 415 -7.69 -13.86 10.30
N GLY A 416 -8.50 -13.19 11.10
CA GLY A 416 -8.41 -11.75 11.40
C GLY A 416 -8.29 -11.48 12.89
N PRO A 417 -7.11 -11.67 13.51
CA PRO A 417 -6.95 -11.48 14.96
C PRO A 417 -7.27 -10.05 15.43
N HIS A 418 -7.23 -9.08 14.54
CA HIS A 418 -7.55 -7.68 14.81
C HIS A 418 -9.07 -7.38 14.78
N LEU A 419 -9.90 -8.36 14.40
CA LEU A 419 -11.33 -8.17 14.21
C LEU A 419 -12.08 -8.38 15.54
N PHE A 420 -12.29 -7.30 16.30
CA PHE A 420 -12.98 -7.36 17.59
C PHE A 420 -14.44 -7.85 17.46
N GLU A 421 -15.09 -7.60 16.31
CA GLU A 421 -16.46 -8.03 16.02
C GLU A 421 -16.61 -9.55 16.06
N ALA A 422 -15.61 -10.31 15.60
CA ALA A 422 -15.64 -11.77 15.66
C ALA A 422 -15.69 -12.27 17.11
N HIS A 423 -14.84 -11.69 17.97
CA HIS A 423 -14.84 -12.01 19.40
C HIS A 423 -16.12 -11.58 20.11
N TYR A 424 -16.66 -10.41 19.78
CA TYR A 424 -17.95 -9.94 20.33
C TYR A 424 -19.08 -10.85 19.92
N ASN A 425 -19.15 -11.25 18.65
CA ASN A 425 -20.20 -12.14 18.14
C ASN A 425 -20.11 -13.55 18.75
N LEU A 426 -18.90 -14.08 18.98
CA LEU A 426 -18.69 -15.31 19.77
C LEU A 426 -19.21 -15.16 21.19
N ALA A 427 -18.91 -14.06 21.84
CA ALA A 427 -19.37 -13.81 23.19
C ALA A 427 -20.90 -13.71 23.27
N LEU A 428 -21.52 -13.01 22.32
CA LEU A 428 -22.97 -12.90 22.24
C LEU A 428 -23.64 -14.27 22.01
N LEU A 429 -23.06 -15.09 21.10
CA LEU A 429 -23.54 -16.44 20.82
C LEU A 429 -23.42 -17.32 22.06
N ALA A 430 -22.25 -17.34 22.71
CA ALA A 430 -22.01 -18.12 23.93
C ALA A 430 -22.95 -17.72 25.06
N SER A 431 -23.20 -16.40 25.23
CA SER A 431 -24.19 -15.91 26.20
C SER A 431 -25.61 -16.39 25.90
N LYS A 432 -26.03 -16.42 24.61
CA LYS A 432 -27.34 -16.98 24.21
C LYS A 432 -27.45 -18.47 24.44
N MET A 433 -26.33 -19.20 24.34
CA MET A 433 -26.28 -20.66 24.57
C MET A 433 -26.14 -21.02 26.07
N GLY A 434 -25.97 -20.03 26.96
CA GLY A 434 -25.78 -20.25 28.40
C GLY A 434 -24.34 -20.52 28.80
N PHE A 435 -23.38 -20.44 27.89
CA PHE A 435 -21.94 -20.63 28.21
C PHE A 435 -21.29 -19.33 28.68
N TYR A 436 -21.62 -18.91 29.90
CA TYR A 436 -21.24 -17.59 30.43
C TYR A 436 -19.73 -17.39 30.60
N GLU A 437 -18.98 -18.43 30.95
CA GLU A 437 -17.51 -18.36 31.07
C GLU A 437 -16.83 -18.09 29.72
N GLU A 438 -17.25 -18.86 28.69
CA GLU A 438 -16.74 -18.67 27.32
C GLU A 438 -17.12 -17.27 26.81
N SER A 439 -18.34 -16.83 27.08
CA SER A 439 -18.82 -15.50 26.76
C SER A 439 -17.96 -14.41 27.40
N LEU A 440 -17.66 -14.53 28.69
CA LEU A 440 -16.83 -13.55 29.42
C LEU A 440 -15.40 -13.49 28.87
N ARG A 441 -14.82 -14.67 28.51
CA ARG A 441 -13.48 -14.75 27.93
C ARG A 441 -13.45 -14.04 26.57
N SER A 442 -14.43 -14.32 25.71
CA SER A 442 -14.52 -13.71 24.38
C SER A 442 -14.81 -12.20 24.43
N VAL A 443 -15.62 -11.71 25.41
CA VAL A 443 -15.82 -10.27 25.62
C VAL A 443 -14.52 -9.58 26.04
N LYS A 444 -13.74 -10.21 26.94
CA LYS A 444 -12.43 -9.63 27.34
C LYS A 444 -11.50 -9.50 26.14
N ALA A 445 -11.38 -10.53 25.30
CA ALA A 445 -10.60 -10.49 24.08
C ALA A 445 -11.09 -9.38 23.12
N SER A 446 -12.41 -9.23 22.94
CA SER A 446 -12.95 -8.12 22.15
C SER A 446 -12.57 -6.74 22.69
N LEU A 447 -12.55 -6.57 24.02
CA LEU A 447 -12.20 -5.29 24.69
C LEU A 447 -10.69 -5.03 24.72
N GLU A 448 -9.85 -6.06 24.65
CA GLU A 448 -8.41 -5.91 24.49
C GLU A 448 -8.08 -5.30 23.11
N LEU A 449 -8.86 -5.68 22.08
CA LEU A 449 -8.72 -5.14 20.73
C LEU A 449 -9.36 -3.75 20.58
N PHE A 450 -10.53 -3.56 21.18
CA PHE A 450 -11.24 -2.27 21.15
C PHE A 450 -11.88 -1.95 22.50
N PRO A 451 -11.14 -1.23 23.38
CA PRO A 451 -11.58 -0.92 24.75
C PRO A 451 -12.87 -0.11 24.86
N GLU A 452 -13.14 0.74 23.87
CA GLU A 452 -14.29 1.65 23.86
C GLU A 452 -15.57 1.05 23.26
N HIS A 453 -15.58 -0.25 22.93
CA HIS A 453 -16.75 -0.87 22.33
C HIS A 453 -17.89 -1.00 23.31
N VAL A 454 -18.89 -0.11 23.20
CA VAL A 454 -20.01 0.04 24.12
C VAL A 454 -20.77 -1.27 24.34
N TYR A 455 -21.07 -2.03 23.27
CA TYR A 455 -21.82 -3.27 23.38
C TYR A 455 -21.05 -4.38 24.10
N SER A 456 -19.72 -4.46 23.91
CA SER A 456 -18.88 -5.38 24.67
C SER A 456 -18.83 -5.01 26.14
N LEU A 457 -18.76 -3.72 26.48
CA LEU A 457 -18.81 -3.23 27.85
C LEU A 457 -20.16 -3.56 28.53
N LEU A 458 -21.25 -3.35 27.82
CA LEU A 458 -22.59 -3.69 28.34
C LEU A 458 -22.75 -5.19 28.57
N LEU A 459 -22.30 -6.02 27.64
CA LEU A 459 -22.33 -7.47 27.77
C LEU A 459 -21.45 -7.94 28.94
N LYS A 460 -20.23 -7.39 29.08
CA LYS A 460 -19.34 -7.66 30.21
C LYS A 460 -20.02 -7.37 31.54
N ARG A 461 -20.57 -6.17 31.70
CA ARG A 461 -21.29 -5.78 32.94
C ARG A 461 -22.47 -6.71 33.25
N LYS A 462 -23.18 -7.16 32.22
CA LYS A 462 -24.29 -8.12 32.39
C LYS A 462 -23.77 -9.48 32.86
N LEU A 463 -22.68 -9.98 32.29
CA LEU A 463 -22.09 -11.26 32.66
C LEU A 463 -21.51 -11.20 34.08
N GLU A 464 -20.81 -10.12 34.44
CA GLU A 464 -20.26 -9.93 35.79
C GLU A 464 -21.33 -10.00 36.86
N LYS A 465 -22.53 -9.44 36.61
CA LYS A 465 -23.68 -9.58 37.55
C LYS A 465 -24.08 -11.04 37.76
N TYR A 466 -24.03 -11.88 36.74
CA TYR A 466 -24.35 -13.31 36.92
C TYR A 466 -23.32 -14.02 37.81
N PHE A 467 -22.03 -13.65 37.70
CA PHE A 467 -20.97 -14.24 38.51
C PHE A 467 -20.89 -13.65 39.93
N THR A 468 -21.46 -12.48 40.20
CA THR A 468 -21.53 -11.91 41.56
C THR A 468 -22.71 -12.41 42.38
N VAL A 469 -23.68 -13.07 41.74
CA VAL A 469 -24.86 -13.66 42.37
C VAL A 469 -24.66 -15.16 42.67
N LEU A 470 -23.68 -15.77 42.06
CA LEU A 470 -23.21 -17.15 42.33
C LEU A 470 -22.14 -17.14 43.42
#